data_a7376f060fafab19708f4b69a59f2f89
#
_entry.id   a7376f060fafab19708f4b69a59f2f89
#
_cell.length_a   1.000
_cell.length_b   1.000
_cell.length_c   1.000
_cell.angle_alpha   90.00
_cell.angle_beta   90.00
_cell.angle_gamma   90.00
#
_symmetry.space_group_name_H-M   'P 1'
#
loop_
_entity.id
_entity.type
_entity.pdbx_description
1 polymer ?
#
loop_
_entity_poly.entity_id
_entity_poly.type
_entity_poly.pdbx_seq_one_letter_code
_entity_poly.pdbx_strand_id
1 'polypeptide(L)'
;MTRRPNILFIMSDDHAARAISCYGSGLNRTPNLDRIAQDGMRLDRCYVTNSICTPSRAAIITGTYNHVNQVTTLDTHIDNRLPNVARHLGAAGYQTAIFGKWHLGEGKAHEPAGFDEWAVLPGQGDYFDPAFIDRDGEHVVPGYATDIITDKCLDFMARRDADRPFFLMCHHKAPHRSFEPDPRHCHLYADGKLPVPETFDDDYANRAAAAGAAKMRIRRDMSYKDLGLAQPDGGDEVGELLIEGGFDRKVPEIAPGESLRLVDAASGEAFDFTDPHALSVFKYQRYMMRYLQTVQSVDDNVGRLLDYLDAEGIAQNTIVIYTSDQGFFLGEHGWFDKRFMYEESLQMPFLIRYPAGIAKGTRSDLIATNVDFAPTFLDYAGLTVPSYMQGKTMRPLLEGTAGGDWPDVAYHRYWMHKDEYHNAFAHYGVRDARYKLIYWYNDPLGQPGANPGDEPPEWELFDCDADPFELHNRADDPAFSAIFAEMLAKLDAKMAEIGDLPEHASAEVLERLASRAAVA
;
A
#
# COMPACT_ATOMS: atom_id res chain seq x y z
N MET A 1 29.44 -20.88 13.11
CA MET A 1 28.18 -20.63 12.39
C MET A 1 27.84 -19.18 12.60
N THR A 2 27.61 -18.41 11.54
CA THR A 2 27.12 -17.03 11.64
C THR A 2 25.74 -17.09 12.29
N ARG A 3 25.49 -16.23 13.29
CA ARG A 3 24.20 -16.11 13.98
C ARG A 3 23.16 -15.66 12.96
N ARG A 4 22.00 -16.33 12.88
CA ARG A 4 20.88 -15.90 12.02
C ARG A 4 20.48 -14.46 12.38
N PRO A 5 20.21 -13.57 11.40
CA PRO A 5 19.81 -12.21 11.67
C PRO A 5 18.45 -12.11 12.34
N ASN A 6 18.24 -11.08 13.14
CA ASN A 6 16.91 -10.62 13.49
C ASN A 6 16.28 -9.95 12.26
N ILE A 7 14.96 -9.96 12.16
CA ILE A 7 14.22 -9.29 11.10
C ILE A 7 13.18 -8.37 11.75
N LEU A 8 13.31 -7.07 11.55
CA LEU A 8 12.33 -6.05 11.90
C LEU A 8 11.71 -5.53 10.61
N PHE A 9 10.45 -5.89 10.36
CA PHE A 9 9.68 -5.46 9.21
C PHE A 9 8.67 -4.39 9.66
N ILE A 10 8.88 -3.16 9.22
CA ILE A 10 8.03 -2.00 9.53
C ILE A 10 7.22 -1.69 8.28
N MET A 11 5.90 -1.69 8.41
CA MET A 11 5.00 -1.38 7.30
C MET A 11 3.97 -0.35 7.73
N SER A 12 3.83 0.69 6.93
CA SER A 12 2.74 1.68 7.05
C SER A 12 1.62 1.35 6.06
N ASP A 13 0.46 1.92 6.30
CA ASP A 13 -0.73 1.77 5.47
C ASP A 13 -0.92 3.05 4.64
N ASP A 14 -0.94 2.93 3.31
CA ASP A 14 -1.10 4.07 2.39
C ASP A 14 0.07 5.08 2.38
N HIS A 15 1.31 4.64 2.60
CA HIS A 15 2.44 5.57 2.59
C HIS A 15 3.08 5.67 1.21
N ALA A 16 2.79 6.76 0.50
CA ALA A 16 3.38 7.06 -0.80
C ALA A 16 4.90 7.26 -0.72
N ALA A 17 5.66 6.69 -1.65
CA ALA A 17 7.11 6.89 -1.73
C ALA A 17 7.49 8.38 -1.78
N ARG A 18 6.71 9.21 -2.48
CA ARG A 18 6.91 10.66 -2.60
C ARG A 18 6.78 11.42 -1.27
N ALA A 19 6.13 10.85 -0.25
CA ALA A 19 6.05 11.46 1.08
C ALA A 19 7.26 11.15 1.98
N ILE A 20 8.25 10.39 1.47
CA ILE A 20 9.50 10.07 2.17
C ILE A 20 10.64 10.88 1.55
N SER A 21 11.38 11.62 2.38
CA SER A 21 12.38 12.60 1.88
C SER A 21 13.50 11.99 1.05
N CYS A 22 13.94 10.76 1.32
CA CYS A 22 15.00 10.12 0.53
C CYS A 22 14.58 9.78 -0.91
N TYR A 23 13.28 9.79 -1.26
CA TYR A 23 12.81 9.66 -2.64
C TYR A 23 12.86 10.97 -3.43
N GLY A 24 13.16 12.10 -2.79
CA GLY A 24 13.56 13.33 -3.45
C GLY A 24 12.44 14.26 -3.92
N SER A 25 11.19 14.03 -3.54
CA SER A 25 10.06 14.90 -3.91
C SER A 25 10.11 16.30 -3.29
N GLY A 26 10.75 16.43 -2.12
CA GLY A 26 10.76 17.68 -1.35
C GLY A 26 9.45 18.00 -0.61
N LEU A 27 8.44 17.11 -0.67
CA LEU A 27 7.14 17.32 -0.01
C LEU A 27 7.21 17.23 1.51
N ASN A 28 8.09 16.37 2.04
CA ASN A 28 8.18 16.07 3.46
C ASN A 28 9.63 15.95 3.91
N ARG A 29 9.83 15.89 5.23
CA ARG A 29 11.11 15.59 5.86
C ARG A 29 10.94 14.42 6.82
N THR A 30 11.56 13.29 6.49
CA THR A 30 11.47 12.03 7.24
C THR A 30 12.89 11.54 7.62
N PRO A 31 13.58 12.26 8.54
CA PRO A 31 15.00 12.01 8.81
C PRO A 31 15.30 10.61 9.35
N ASN A 32 14.35 9.98 10.06
CA ASN A 32 14.56 8.64 10.61
C ASN A 32 14.38 7.55 9.55
N LEU A 33 13.42 7.70 8.65
CA LEU A 33 13.31 6.84 7.45
C LEU A 33 14.54 6.98 6.56
N ASP A 34 15.05 8.20 6.40
CA ASP A 34 16.28 8.45 5.65
C ASP A 34 17.50 7.74 6.23
N ARG A 35 17.59 7.53 7.57
CA ARG A 35 18.65 6.71 8.20
C ARG A 35 18.69 5.29 7.66
N ILE A 36 17.52 4.68 7.39
CA ILE A 36 17.47 3.32 6.82
C ILE A 36 18.09 3.31 5.43
N ALA A 37 17.75 4.28 4.57
CA ALA A 37 18.31 4.41 3.22
C ALA A 37 19.80 4.76 3.23
N GLN A 38 20.23 5.68 4.11
CA GLN A 38 21.62 6.13 4.23
C GLN A 38 22.55 5.02 4.74
N ASP A 39 22.06 4.22 5.67
CA ASP A 39 22.82 3.10 6.26
C ASP A 39 22.58 1.76 5.53
N GLY A 40 21.81 1.77 4.45
CA GLY A 40 21.44 0.60 3.68
C GLY A 40 21.10 0.91 2.23
N MET A 41 19.96 0.42 1.74
CA MET A 41 19.54 0.54 0.34
C MET A 41 18.11 1.06 0.22
N ARG A 42 17.86 1.84 -0.84
CA ARG A 42 16.52 2.21 -1.33
C ARG A 42 16.25 1.50 -2.66
N LEU A 43 15.07 0.91 -2.80
CA LEU A 43 14.58 0.45 -4.10
C LEU A 43 13.70 1.53 -4.74
N ASP A 44 13.99 1.82 -6.01
CA ASP A 44 13.24 2.81 -6.79
C ASP A 44 12.06 2.16 -7.55
N ARG A 45 12.06 0.82 -7.69
CA ARG A 45 11.04 0.03 -8.41
C ARG A 45 10.58 -1.18 -7.58
N CYS A 46 9.95 -0.92 -6.46
CA CYS A 46 9.23 -1.93 -5.70
C CYS A 46 7.73 -1.76 -5.95
N TYR A 47 7.05 -2.79 -6.45
CA TYR A 47 5.68 -2.70 -6.92
C TYR A 47 4.74 -3.64 -6.17
N VAL A 48 3.51 -3.19 -5.95
CA VAL A 48 2.46 -3.99 -5.34
C VAL A 48 1.75 -4.86 -6.39
N THR A 49 1.44 -6.09 -6.02
CA THR A 49 0.74 -7.02 -6.92
C THR A 49 -0.78 -6.84 -6.94
N ASN A 50 -1.34 -6.12 -5.96
CA ASN A 50 -2.73 -5.67 -5.91
C ASN A 50 -2.78 -4.43 -5.01
N SER A 51 -3.13 -3.28 -5.56
CA SER A 51 -3.02 -1.98 -4.89
C SER A 51 -4.19 -1.70 -3.93
N ILE A 52 -4.36 -2.59 -2.94
CA ILE A 52 -5.38 -2.51 -1.90
C ILE A 52 -4.93 -3.33 -0.68
N CYS A 53 -5.20 -2.84 0.53
CA CYS A 53 -4.60 -3.30 1.79
C CYS A 53 -4.66 -4.82 2.01
N THR A 54 -5.86 -5.41 2.08
CA THR A 54 -6.07 -6.82 2.43
C THR A 54 -5.35 -7.77 1.44
N PRO A 55 -5.53 -7.67 0.12
CA PRO A 55 -4.80 -8.48 -0.84
C PRO A 55 -3.27 -8.31 -0.80
N SER A 56 -2.78 -7.06 -0.68
CA SER A 56 -1.35 -6.81 -0.58
C SER A 56 -0.73 -7.46 0.66
N ARG A 57 -1.37 -7.32 1.83
CA ARG A 57 -0.91 -7.93 3.09
C ARG A 57 -0.91 -9.45 3.01
N ALA A 58 -1.90 -10.05 2.35
CA ALA A 58 -1.94 -11.49 2.10
C ALA A 58 -0.76 -11.95 1.21
N ALA A 59 -0.45 -11.20 0.15
CA ALA A 59 0.68 -11.50 -0.73
C ALA A 59 2.02 -11.41 0.03
N ILE A 60 2.21 -10.39 0.86
CA ILE A 60 3.43 -10.21 1.69
C ILE A 60 3.66 -11.39 2.63
N ILE A 61 2.62 -11.86 3.32
CA ILE A 61 2.80 -12.88 4.35
C ILE A 61 2.87 -14.31 3.78
N THR A 62 2.22 -14.57 2.63
CA THR A 62 2.18 -15.88 2.00
C THR A 62 3.25 -16.09 0.93
N GLY A 63 3.78 -15.01 0.34
CA GLY A 63 4.67 -15.08 -0.83
C GLY A 63 3.96 -15.56 -2.10
N THR A 64 2.62 -15.39 -2.19
CA THR A 64 1.81 -15.85 -3.32
C THR A 64 0.90 -14.75 -3.84
N TYR A 65 0.61 -14.78 -5.14
CA TYR A 65 -0.39 -13.88 -5.75
C TYR A 65 -1.81 -14.18 -5.26
N ASN A 66 -2.71 -13.21 -5.41
CA ASN A 66 -4.04 -13.27 -4.80
C ASN A 66 -4.96 -14.35 -5.39
N HIS A 67 -4.80 -14.74 -6.66
CA HIS A 67 -5.52 -15.87 -7.24
C HIS A 67 -5.14 -17.22 -6.58
N VAL A 68 -3.96 -17.31 -5.93
CA VAL A 68 -3.50 -18.51 -5.21
C VAL A 68 -3.90 -18.47 -3.74
N ASN A 69 -3.66 -17.33 -3.03
CA ASN A 69 -4.03 -17.22 -1.61
C ASN A 69 -5.52 -16.92 -1.40
N GLN A 70 -6.28 -16.64 -2.46
CA GLN A 70 -7.72 -16.37 -2.47
C GLN A 70 -8.15 -15.09 -1.72
N VAL A 71 -7.20 -14.19 -1.43
CA VAL A 71 -7.48 -12.88 -0.82
C VAL A 71 -7.41 -11.83 -1.93
N THR A 72 -8.52 -11.58 -2.61
CA THR A 72 -8.59 -10.80 -3.86
C THR A 72 -9.16 -9.40 -3.67
N THR A 73 -10.01 -9.20 -2.67
CA THR A 73 -10.72 -7.94 -2.38
C THR A 73 -10.64 -7.60 -0.88
N LEU A 74 -11.21 -6.46 -0.46
CA LEU A 74 -11.34 -6.12 0.97
C LEU A 74 -12.30 -7.04 1.71
N ASP A 75 -13.26 -7.66 1.00
CA ASP A 75 -14.29 -8.53 1.58
C ASP A 75 -13.90 -10.01 1.55
N THR A 76 -12.65 -10.32 1.13
CA THR A 76 -12.06 -11.65 1.23
C THR A 76 -11.03 -11.69 2.34
N HIS A 77 -10.96 -12.80 3.06
CA HIS A 77 -10.15 -12.94 4.26
C HIS A 77 -9.17 -14.10 4.14
N ILE A 78 -8.04 -13.99 4.84
CA ILE A 78 -7.05 -15.06 4.85
C ILE A 78 -7.57 -16.29 5.59
N ASP A 79 -7.38 -17.47 5.03
CA ASP A 79 -7.52 -18.70 5.79
C ASP A 79 -6.25 -18.90 6.62
N ASN A 80 -6.37 -18.88 7.94
CA ASN A 80 -5.22 -19.00 8.83
C ASN A 80 -4.55 -20.39 8.81
N ARG A 81 -5.11 -21.37 8.09
CA ARG A 81 -4.47 -22.66 7.82
C ARG A 81 -3.42 -22.59 6.72
N LEU A 82 -3.47 -21.55 5.87
CA LEU A 82 -2.47 -21.37 4.82
C LEU A 82 -1.06 -21.29 5.41
N PRO A 83 -0.08 -21.88 4.72
CA PRO A 83 1.32 -21.69 5.08
C PRO A 83 1.71 -20.23 4.88
N ASN A 84 2.54 -19.72 5.78
CA ASN A 84 3.01 -18.33 5.72
C ASN A 84 4.43 -18.21 6.29
N VAL A 85 5.05 -17.07 6.07
CA VAL A 85 6.44 -16.82 6.46
C VAL A 85 6.68 -16.93 7.97
N ALA A 86 5.73 -16.48 8.81
CA ALA A 86 5.87 -16.54 10.27
C ALA A 86 5.91 -17.99 10.78
N ARG A 87 5.09 -18.88 10.20
CA ARG A 87 5.13 -20.32 10.53
C ARG A 87 6.49 -20.96 10.22
N HIS A 88 7.06 -20.64 9.06
CA HIS A 88 8.37 -21.17 8.66
C HIS A 88 9.49 -20.65 9.55
N LEU A 89 9.49 -19.36 9.86
CA LEU A 89 10.49 -18.75 10.73
C LEU A 89 10.35 -19.25 12.18
N GLY A 90 9.14 -19.37 12.71
CA GLY A 90 8.88 -19.94 14.04
C GLY A 90 9.35 -21.38 14.15
N ALA A 91 9.06 -22.23 13.14
CA ALA A 91 9.55 -23.61 13.09
C ALA A 91 11.09 -23.69 13.02
N ALA A 92 11.75 -22.67 12.49
CA ALA A 92 13.20 -22.54 12.44
C ALA A 92 13.82 -21.95 13.73
N GLY A 93 13.01 -21.66 14.75
CA GLY A 93 13.47 -21.20 16.06
C GLY A 93 13.46 -19.68 16.25
N TYR A 94 12.90 -18.90 15.32
CA TYR A 94 12.65 -17.47 15.53
C TYR A 94 11.55 -17.26 16.60
N GLN A 95 11.68 -16.20 17.36
CA GLN A 95 10.57 -15.64 18.12
C GLN A 95 9.79 -14.74 17.17
N THR A 96 8.49 -14.94 17.04
CA THR A 96 7.68 -14.28 16.02
C THR A 96 6.61 -13.40 16.63
N ALA A 97 6.53 -12.13 16.20
CA ALA A 97 5.48 -11.23 16.69
C ALA A 97 4.95 -10.30 15.59
N ILE A 98 3.68 -9.88 15.74
CA ILE A 98 3.07 -8.84 14.92
C ILE A 98 2.21 -7.92 15.78
N PHE A 99 2.40 -6.60 15.60
CA PHE A 99 1.62 -5.58 16.29
C PHE A 99 1.10 -4.53 15.31
N GLY A 100 -0.18 -4.14 15.49
CA GLY A 100 -0.83 -3.10 14.72
C GLY A 100 -1.79 -3.64 13.65
N LYS A 101 -1.85 -3.02 12.47
CA LYS A 101 -2.84 -3.35 11.45
C LYS A 101 -2.62 -4.74 10.84
N TRP A 102 -3.58 -5.64 11.05
CA TRP A 102 -3.63 -6.96 10.40
C TRP A 102 -4.42 -6.91 9.10
N HIS A 103 -5.69 -6.56 9.20
CA HIS A 103 -6.63 -6.35 8.09
C HIS A 103 -6.75 -7.55 7.12
N LEU A 104 -6.64 -8.77 7.63
CA LEU A 104 -6.79 -10.02 6.88
C LEU A 104 -8.00 -10.85 7.35
N GLY A 105 -8.94 -10.22 8.04
CA GLY A 105 -10.13 -10.80 8.62
C GLY A 105 -10.06 -10.91 10.15
N GLU A 106 -11.20 -11.17 10.75
CA GLU A 106 -11.39 -11.28 12.20
C GLU A 106 -11.94 -12.66 12.59
N GLY A 107 -11.79 -13.02 13.87
CA GLY A 107 -12.19 -14.30 14.40
C GLY A 107 -11.20 -15.44 14.11
N LYS A 108 -11.42 -16.57 14.76
CA LYS A 108 -10.45 -17.68 14.85
C LYS A 108 -9.92 -18.22 13.52
N ALA A 109 -10.70 -18.12 12.45
CA ALA A 109 -10.27 -18.58 11.12
C ALA A 109 -9.27 -17.65 10.42
N HIS A 110 -9.14 -16.41 10.92
CA HIS A 110 -8.38 -15.32 10.29
C HIS A 110 -7.32 -14.70 11.21
N GLU A 111 -7.19 -15.20 12.46
CA GLU A 111 -6.18 -14.74 13.42
C GLU A 111 -4.75 -14.84 12.86
N PRO A 112 -3.81 -13.99 13.32
CA PRO A 112 -2.40 -14.04 12.91
C PRO A 112 -1.74 -15.38 13.27
N ALA A 113 -1.73 -16.30 12.32
CA ALA A 113 -1.21 -17.64 12.53
C ALA A 113 0.31 -17.71 12.28
N GLY A 114 1.02 -18.42 13.16
CA GLY A 114 2.48 -18.56 13.09
C GLY A 114 3.25 -17.55 13.93
N PHE A 115 2.55 -16.59 14.56
CA PHE A 115 3.14 -15.67 15.51
C PHE A 115 3.01 -16.18 16.95
N ASP A 116 4.11 -16.09 17.69
CA ASP A 116 4.15 -16.44 19.13
C ASP A 116 3.37 -15.39 19.94
N GLU A 117 3.47 -14.11 19.54
CA GLU A 117 2.76 -12.98 20.16
C GLU A 117 2.16 -12.07 19.10
N TRP A 118 0.96 -11.57 19.37
CA TRP A 118 0.30 -10.63 18.48
C TRP A 118 -0.74 -9.78 19.22
N ALA A 119 -0.89 -8.53 18.80
CA ALA A 119 -2.00 -7.64 19.17
C ALA A 119 -2.30 -6.75 17.96
N VAL A 120 -3.51 -6.92 17.39
CA VAL A 120 -3.86 -6.32 16.10
C VAL A 120 -5.08 -5.43 16.22
N LEU A 121 -5.11 -4.40 15.37
CA LEU A 121 -6.26 -3.49 15.27
C LEU A 121 -7.43 -4.20 14.58
N PRO A 122 -8.66 -4.10 15.09
CA PRO A 122 -9.85 -4.53 14.38
C PRO A 122 -10.08 -3.65 13.14
N GLY A 123 -10.49 -4.25 12.03
CA GLY A 123 -10.76 -3.56 10.77
C GLY A 123 -9.65 -2.60 10.36
N GLN A 124 -10.00 -1.33 10.16
CA GLN A 124 -9.07 -0.25 9.83
C GLN A 124 -8.35 0.34 11.06
N GLY A 125 -8.84 0.08 12.25
CA GLY A 125 -8.37 0.67 13.51
C GLY A 125 -8.64 2.17 13.65
N ASP A 126 -8.48 2.68 14.87
CA ASP A 126 -8.59 4.10 15.21
C ASP A 126 -7.21 4.72 15.47
N TYR A 127 -7.09 6.04 15.31
CA TYR A 127 -5.85 6.76 15.62
C TYR A 127 -5.69 7.03 17.11
N PHE A 128 -6.78 7.33 17.80
CA PHE A 128 -6.79 7.62 19.24
C PHE A 128 -7.55 6.55 20.00
N ASP A 129 -7.02 6.17 21.15
CA ASP A 129 -7.57 5.16 22.03
C ASP A 129 -8.01 3.89 21.30
N PRO A 130 -7.13 3.32 20.43
CA PRO A 130 -7.48 2.21 19.56
C PRO A 130 -7.84 0.95 20.36
N ALA A 131 -8.81 0.19 19.83
CA ALA A 131 -9.00 -1.18 20.24
C ALA A 131 -7.90 -2.07 19.67
N PHE A 132 -7.47 -3.07 20.43
CA PHE A 132 -6.62 -4.16 19.98
C PHE A 132 -7.30 -5.49 20.27
N ILE A 133 -7.15 -6.42 19.34
CA ILE A 133 -7.51 -7.82 19.53
C ILE A 133 -6.22 -8.61 19.73
N ASP A 134 -6.17 -9.41 20.79
CA ASP A 134 -5.11 -10.39 21.05
C ASP A 134 -5.70 -11.73 21.54
N ARG A 135 -4.91 -12.61 22.13
CA ARG A 135 -5.36 -13.91 22.62
C ARG A 135 -6.33 -13.84 23.80
N ASP A 136 -6.30 -12.73 24.53
CA ASP A 136 -7.17 -12.50 25.71
C ASP A 136 -8.49 -11.82 25.30
N GLY A 137 -8.61 -11.39 24.05
CA GLY A 137 -9.78 -10.74 23.48
C GLY A 137 -9.55 -9.30 23.06
N GLU A 138 -10.63 -8.55 22.89
CA GLU A 138 -10.58 -7.15 22.48
C GLU A 138 -10.50 -6.21 23.68
N HIS A 139 -9.62 -5.22 23.63
CA HIS A 139 -9.46 -4.21 24.67
C HIS A 139 -8.98 -2.88 24.08
N VAL A 140 -9.43 -1.76 24.68
CA VAL A 140 -9.02 -0.41 24.29
C VAL A 140 -7.74 -0.02 25.02
N VAL A 141 -6.77 0.56 24.29
CA VAL A 141 -5.53 1.07 24.86
C VAL A 141 -5.50 2.59 24.68
N PRO A 142 -5.51 3.37 25.78
CA PRO A 142 -5.48 4.83 25.70
C PRO A 142 -4.19 5.34 25.05
N GLY A 143 -4.32 6.33 24.15
CA GLY A 143 -3.19 7.01 23.51
C GLY A 143 -3.27 7.01 22.00
N TYR A 144 -2.14 7.32 21.35
CA TYR A 144 -2.06 7.42 19.90
C TYR A 144 -1.56 6.10 19.29
N ALA A 145 -2.27 5.56 18.31
CA ALA A 145 -2.07 4.23 17.75
C ALA A 145 -0.62 3.96 17.30
N THR A 146 0.01 4.93 16.62
CA THR A 146 1.38 4.78 16.12
C THR A 146 2.39 4.60 17.25
N ASP A 147 2.24 5.37 18.34
CA ASP A 147 3.08 5.23 19.55
C ASP A 147 2.83 3.88 20.23
N ILE A 148 1.57 3.50 20.45
CA ILE A 148 1.19 2.24 21.12
C ILE A 148 1.74 1.02 20.36
N ILE A 149 1.63 0.99 19.02
CA ILE A 149 2.17 -0.09 18.20
C ILE A 149 3.68 -0.19 18.38
N THR A 150 4.37 0.95 18.37
CA THR A 150 5.82 1.00 18.60
C THR A 150 6.21 0.55 20.01
N ASP A 151 5.44 0.97 21.03
CA ASP A 151 5.68 0.55 22.42
C ASP A 151 5.57 -0.97 22.58
N LYS A 152 4.54 -1.59 21.95
CA LYS A 152 4.41 -3.06 21.92
C LYS A 152 5.61 -3.74 21.24
N CYS A 153 6.12 -3.17 20.13
CA CYS A 153 7.32 -3.69 19.46
C CYS A 153 8.57 -3.56 20.35
N LEU A 154 8.78 -2.42 21.00
CA LEU A 154 9.89 -2.20 21.90
C LEU A 154 9.82 -3.13 23.11
N ASP A 155 8.63 -3.30 23.71
CA ASP A 155 8.41 -4.19 24.83
C ASP A 155 8.68 -5.66 24.46
N PHE A 156 8.22 -6.12 23.30
CA PHE A 156 8.57 -7.44 22.79
C PHE A 156 10.08 -7.62 22.64
N MET A 157 10.78 -6.66 22.03
CA MET A 157 12.22 -6.72 21.85
C MET A 157 12.97 -6.71 23.19
N ALA A 158 12.48 -5.97 24.20
CA ALA A 158 13.07 -5.92 25.53
C ALA A 158 12.92 -7.23 26.32
N ARG A 159 11.81 -7.94 26.13
CA ARG A 159 11.51 -9.22 26.82
C ARG A 159 12.00 -10.47 26.09
N ARG A 160 12.49 -10.32 24.84
CA ARG A 160 12.90 -11.45 24.00
C ARG A 160 13.97 -12.32 24.67
N ASP A 161 14.01 -13.57 24.31
CA ASP A 161 15.17 -14.43 24.56
C ASP A 161 16.33 -13.98 23.66
N ALA A 162 17.39 -13.43 24.28
CA ALA A 162 18.54 -12.88 23.56
C ALA A 162 19.35 -13.93 22.77
N ASP A 163 19.19 -15.22 23.07
CA ASP A 163 19.88 -16.30 22.38
C ASP A 163 19.18 -16.75 21.09
N ARG A 164 17.95 -16.31 20.88
CA ARG A 164 17.14 -16.63 19.69
C ARG A 164 16.97 -15.40 18.81
N PRO A 165 16.99 -15.56 17.46
CA PRO A 165 16.61 -14.46 16.57
C PRO A 165 15.12 -14.16 16.66
N PHE A 166 14.71 -12.94 16.28
CA PHE A 166 13.30 -12.58 16.19
C PHE A 166 12.90 -12.20 14.75
N PHE A 167 11.62 -12.42 14.44
CA PHE A 167 10.89 -11.87 13.31
C PHE A 167 9.74 -11.02 13.87
N LEU A 168 9.86 -9.72 13.75
CA LEU A 168 8.90 -8.75 14.27
C LEU A 168 8.31 -7.93 13.14
N MET A 169 6.98 -7.96 13.01
CA MET A 169 6.20 -7.12 12.10
C MET A 169 5.56 -5.97 12.89
N CYS A 170 5.97 -4.75 12.57
CA CYS A 170 5.44 -3.49 13.12
C CYS A 170 4.57 -2.85 12.05
N HIS A 171 3.25 -2.96 12.18
CA HIS A 171 2.30 -2.55 11.14
C HIS A 171 1.50 -1.32 11.60
N HIS A 172 1.94 -0.13 11.19
CA HIS A 172 1.22 1.11 11.48
C HIS A 172 -0.06 1.25 10.66
N LYS A 173 -1.13 1.80 11.29
CA LYS A 173 -2.31 2.30 10.59
C LYS A 173 -2.00 3.56 9.78
N ALA A 174 -1.18 4.44 10.35
CA ALA A 174 -0.79 5.70 9.73
C ALA A 174 0.04 5.45 8.44
N PRO A 175 -0.13 6.28 7.39
CA PRO A 175 -1.00 7.45 7.30
C PRO A 175 -2.39 7.21 6.66
N HIS A 176 -2.98 6.01 6.71
CA HIS A 176 -4.31 5.73 6.15
C HIS A 176 -5.38 6.74 6.62
N ARG A 177 -6.37 7.01 5.76
CA ARG A 177 -7.52 7.88 6.12
C ARG A 177 -8.20 7.37 7.43
N SER A 178 -8.79 8.22 8.30
CA SER A 178 -9.09 9.66 8.04
C SER A 178 -7.97 10.66 8.35
N PHE A 179 -6.69 10.33 8.28
CA PHE A 179 -5.57 11.25 8.48
C PHE A 179 -5.67 12.08 9.77
N GLU A 180 -5.75 11.42 10.93
CA GLU A 180 -5.85 12.09 12.22
C GLU A 180 -4.45 12.24 12.85
N PRO A 181 -3.84 13.44 12.77
CA PRO A 181 -2.47 13.64 13.21
C PRO A 181 -2.36 13.65 14.74
N ASP A 182 -1.19 13.22 15.22
CA ASP A 182 -0.82 13.46 16.61
C ASP A 182 -0.75 14.98 16.88
N PRO A 183 -1.27 15.46 18.02
CA PRO A 183 -1.20 16.87 18.40
C PRO A 183 0.21 17.46 18.37
N ARG A 184 1.24 16.64 18.58
CA ARG A 184 2.66 17.06 18.47
C ARG A 184 3.02 17.61 17.09
N HIS A 185 2.33 17.16 16.04
CA HIS A 185 2.65 17.48 14.64
C HIS A 185 1.65 18.42 13.96
N CYS A 186 0.55 18.80 14.62
CA CYS A 186 -0.49 19.68 14.03
C CYS A 186 0.03 21.05 13.60
N HIS A 187 1.19 21.48 14.07
CA HIS A 187 1.82 22.74 13.66
C HIS A 187 2.53 22.68 12.29
N LEU A 188 2.84 21.47 11.80
CA LEU A 188 3.54 21.28 10.53
C LEU A 188 2.62 21.60 9.36
N TYR A 189 3.15 22.25 8.32
CA TYR A 189 2.41 22.54 7.08
C TYR A 189 1.13 23.38 7.27
N ALA A 190 0.95 24.00 8.43
CA ALA A 190 -0.25 24.78 8.78
C ALA A 190 -0.41 26.06 7.94
N ASP A 191 0.64 26.49 7.22
CA ASP A 191 0.60 27.65 6.34
C ASP A 191 -0.07 27.39 4.97
N GLY A 192 -0.46 26.14 4.70
CA GLY A 192 -1.19 25.75 3.49
C GLY A 192 -0.46 26.03 2.18
N LYS A 193 0.88 25.88 2.15
CA LYS A 193 1.72 26.18 0.98
C LYS A 193 2.39 24.96 0.37
N LEU A 194 1.72 23.81 0.43
CA LEU A 194 2.21 22.62 -0.23
C LEU A 194 2.06 22.74 -1.75
N PRO A 195 3.05 22.30 -2.54
CA PRO A 195 2.98 22.38 -4.00
C PRO A 195 1.83 21.52 -4.52
N VAL A 196 1.02 22.10 -5.40
CA VAL A 196 -0.06 21.40 -6.08
C VAL A 196 0.56 20.63 -7.27
N PRO A 197 0.25 19.34 -7.46
CA PRO A 197 0.74 18.57 -8.60
C PRO A 197 0.33 19.21 -9.93
N GLU A 198 1.18 19.13 -10.95
CA GLU A 198 0.88 19.67 -12.29
C GLU A 198 -0.29 18.94 -12.97
N THR A 199 -0.57 17.71 -12.56
CA THR A 199 -1.70 16.90 -13.03
C THR A 199 -2.97 17.02 -12.17
N PHE A 200 -3.01 17.97 -11.22
CA PHE A 200 -4.13 18.10 -10.28
C PHE A 200 -5.48 18.36 -10.95
N ASP A 201 -5.48 19.13 -12.05
CA ASP A 201 -6.67 19.47 -12.84
C ASP A 201 -6.79 18.56 -14.10
N ASP A 202 -6.31 17.31 -14.04
CA ASP A 202 -6.42 16.36 -15.13
C ASP A 202 -7.87 16.14 -15.57
N ASP A 203 -8.13 16.18 -16.87
CA ASP A 203 -9.44 15.97 -17.49
C ASP A 203 -9.72 14.51 -17.86
N TYR A 204 -8.72 13.63 -17.68
CA TYR A 204 -8.73 12.22 -18.03
C TYR A 204 -8.94 11.94 -19.53
N ALA A 205 -8.70 12.92 -20.38
CA ALA A 205 -8.76 12.73 -21.82
C ALA A 205 -7.75 11.65 -22.26
N ASN A 206 -8.12 10.87 -23.26
CA ASN A 206 -7.26 9.82 -23.80
C ASN A 206 -6.81 8.76 -22.78
N ARG A 207 -7.67 8.43 -21.82
CA ARG A 207 -7.50 7.30 -20.88
C ARG A 207 -8.69 6.37 -20.93
N ALA A 208 -8.57 5.18 -20.33
CA ALA A 208 -9.69 4.27 -20.13
C ALA A 208 -10.84 4.96 -19.36
N ALA A 209 -12.06 4.52 -19.59
CA ALA A 209 -13.26 5.04 -18.93
C ALA A 209 -13.14 4.99 -17.39
N ALA A 210 -12.36 4.06 -16.87
CA ALA A 210 -12.05 3.91 -15.45
C ALA A 210 -11.53 5.20 -14.80
N ALA A 211 -10.63 5.92 -15.46
CA ALA A 211 -10.03 7.15 -14.94
C ALA A 211 -11.09 8.23 -14.67
N GLY A 212 -12.00 8.41 -15.63
CA GLY A 212 -13.11 9.36 -15.50
C GLY A 212 -14.21 8.93 -14.53
N ALA A 213 -14.39 7.62 -14.33
CA ALA A 213 -15.45 7.04 -13.50
C ALA A 213 -15.08 7.00 -12.00
N ALA A 214 -13.79 7.01 -11.67
CA ALA A 214 -13.31 6.86 -10.30
C ALA A 214 -13.87 7.91 -9.34
N LYS A 215 -14.29 7.46 -8.16
CA LYS A 215 -14.73 8.30 -7.04
C LYS A 215 -13.57 8.54 -6.06
N MET A 216 -12.44 8.99 -6.58
CA MET A 216 -11.22 9.27 -5.82
C MET A 216 -10.74 10.71 -6.00
N ARG A 217 -11.62 11.63 -6.42
CA ARG A 217 -11.24 13.03 -6.71
C ARG A 217 -11.27 13.88 -5.45
N ILE A 218 -10.16 14.53 -5.14
CA ILE A 218 -10.06 15.47 -4.00
C ILE A 218 -11.17 16.51 -4.03
N ARG A 219 -11.48 17.06 -5.21
CA ARG A 219 -12.48 18.12 -5.35
C ARG A 219 -13.90 17.71 -4.94
N ARG A 220 -14.30 16.38 -5.05
CA ARG A 220 -15.69 15.97 -4.81
C ARG A 220 -15.87 14.76 -3.88
N ASP A 221 -14.82 13.92 -3.71
CA ASP A 221 -14.98 12.61 -3.08
C ASP A 221 -14.39 12.53 -1.66
N MET A 222 -13.68 13.56 -1.19
CA MET A 222 -13.17 13.62 0.18
C MET A 222 -14.25 13.99 1.20
N SER A 223 -14.21 13.34 2.36
CA SER A 223 -15.15 13.59 3.44
C SER A 223 -14.74 14.80 4.31
N TYR A 224 -15.70 15.32 5.07
CA TYR A 224 -15.43 16.33 6.10
C TYR A 224 -14.40 15.80 7.12
N LYS A 225 -14.49 14.54 7.51
CA LYS A 225 -13.58 13.90 8.46
C LYS A 225 -12.16 13.84 7.91
N ASP A 226 -11.96 13.42 6.66
CA ASP A 226 -10.63 13.38 6.02
C ASP A 226 -9.94 14.75 6.04
N LEU A 227 -10.73 15.81 5.84
CA LEU A 227 -10.24 17.17 5.78
C LEU A 227 -10.18 17.87 7.16
N GLY A 228 -10.61 17.19 8.24
CA GLY A 228 -10.70 17.77 9.59
C GLY A 228 -11.66 18.94 9.67
N LEU A 229 -12.77 18.87 8.95
CA LEU A 229 -13.81 19.87 8.89
C LEU A 229 -15.04 19.43 9.71
N ALA A 230 -15.69 20.38 10.34
CA ALA A 230 -16.96 20.15 11.04
C ALA A 230 -18.06 19.83 10.01
N GLN A 231 -18.84 18.79 10.27
CA GLN A 231 -20.02 18.50 9.46
C GLN A 231 -21.05 19.61 9.60
N PRO A 232 -21.76 19.98 8.52
CA PRO A 232 -22.80 21.00 8.60
C PRO A 232 -23.98 20.53 9.46
N ASP A 233 -24.65 21.47 10.12
CA ASP A 233 -25.87 21.21 10.88
C ASP A 233 -26.93 20.54 10.00
N GLY A 234 -27.64 19.53 10.56
CA GLY A 234 -28.67 18.76 9.86
C GLY A 234 -28.21 17.40 9.35
N GLY A 235 -26.90 17.11 9.36
CA GLY A 235 -26.36 15.77 9.16
C GLY A 235 -26.22 14.97 10.44
N ASP A 236 -26.75 15.46 11.56
CA ASP A 236 -26.61 14.87 12.89
C ASP A 236 -27.83 14.02 13.30
N GLU A 237 -28.86 13.93 12.48
CA GLU A 237 -29.96 12.99 12.72
C GLU A 237 -29.46 11.55 12.53
N VAL A 238 -29.67 10.71 13.53
CA VAL A 238 -29.17 9.33 13.56
C VAL A 238 -29.58 8.53 12.32
N GLY A 239 -30.78 8.78 11.77
CA GLY A 239 -31.26 8.11 10.56
C GLY A 239 -30.51 8.54 9.30
N GLU A 240 -30.20 9.83 9.16
CA GLU A 240 -29.45 10.39 8.05
C GLU A 240 -27.99 9.94 8.09
N LEU A 241 -27.38 9.93 9.29
CA LEU A 241 -26.04 9.40 9.52
C LEU A 241 -25.92 7.91 9.13
N LEU A 242 -26.95 7.10 9.36
CA LEU A 242 -26.94 5.68 9.02
C LEU A 242 -27.21 5.42 7.52
N ILE A 243 -28.03 6.23 6.87
CA ILE A 243 -28.42 6.04 5.47
C ILE A 243 -27.37 6.59 4.51
N GLU A 244 -26.74 7.70 4.85
CA GLU A 244 -25.73 8.36 3.98
C GLU A 244 -24.28 8.01 4.36
N GLY A 245 -24.03 7.05 5.24
CA GLY A 245 -22.69 6.79 5.78
C GLY A 245 -22.16 7.98 6.56
N GLY A 246 -22.98 8.59 7.40
CA GLY A 246 -22.91 9.92 8.01
C GLY A 246 -21.54 10.43 8.48
N PHE A 247 -20.66 9.52 8.93
CA PHE A 247 -19.28 9.90 9.29
C PHE A 247 -18.39 10.17 8.07
N ASP A 248 -18.78 9.73 6.88
CA ASP A 248 -18.05 9.90 5.62
C ASP A 248 -18.73 10.87 4.65
N ARG A 249 -19.59 11.77 5.16
CA ARG A 249 -20.23 12.79 4.32
C ARG A 249 -19.18 13.59 3.54
N LYS A 250 -19.37 13.65 2.22
CA LYS A 250 -18.42 14.29 1.32
C LYS A 250 -18.60 15.80 1.32
N VAL A 251 -17.48 16.54 1.25
CA VAL A 251 -17.50 17.99 1.06
C VAL A 251 -17.88 18.27 -0.40
N PRO A 252 -19.03 18.96 -0.65
CA PRO A 252 -19.54 19.17 -2.00
C PRO A 252 -18.61 20.03 -2.86
N GLU A 253 -18.76 19.92 -4.17
CA GLU A 253 -18.30 20.94 -5.11
C GLU A 253 -19.30 22.11 -5.10
N ILE A 254 -18.91 23.28 -5.55
CA ILE A 254 -19.78 24.41 -5.79
C ILE A 254 -19.86 24.72 -7.29
N ALA A 255 -21.05 25.07 -7.76
CA ALA A 255 -21.23 25.57 -9.12
C ALA A 255 -20.91 27.06 -9.21
N PRO A 256 -20.62 27.61 -10.41
CA PRO A 256 -20.45 29.04 -10.59
C PRO A 256 -21.64 29.84 -10.05
N GLY A 257 -21.38 30.79 -9.15
CA GLY A 257 -22.41 31.60 -8.49
C GLY A 257 -22.96 31.06 -7.19
N GLU A 258 -22.57 29.84 -6.81
CA GLU A 258 -22.86 29.29 -5.48
C GLU A 258 -21.77 29.69 -4.46
N SER A 259 -22.07 29.52 -3.19
CA SER A 259 -21.11 29.71 -2.09
C SER A 259 -21.18 28.57 -1.11
N LEU A 260 -20.03 28.23 -0.53
CA LEU A 260 -19.91 27.21 0.50
C LEU A 260 -19.11 27.77 1.67
N ARG A 261 -19.63 27.58 2.87
CA ARG A 261 -18.92 27.87 4.12
C ARG A 261 -18.49 26.55 4.75
N LEU A 262 -17.20 26.45 5.04
CA LEU A 262 -16.60 25.31 5.76
C LEU A 262 -16.05 25.80 7.10
N VAL A 263 -16.02 24.92 8.10
CA VAL A 263 -15.53 25.22 9.45
C VAL A 263 -14.50 24.18 9.85
N ASP A 264 -13.35 24.60 10.34
CA ASP A 264 -12.37 23.69 10.92
C ASP A 264 -12.93 23.07 12.22
N ALA A 265 -12.87 21.74 12.33
CA ALA A 265 -13.48 21.01 13.43
C ALA A 265 -12.76 21.25 14.78
N ALA A 266 -11.46 21.56 14.76
CA ALA A 266 -10.67 21.75 15.97
C ALA A 266 -10.64 23.20 16.44
N SER A 267 -10.48 24.16 15.52
CA SER A 267 -10.33 25.59 15.85
C SER A 267 -11.63 26.39 15.78
N GLY A 268 -12.62 25.90 15.03
CA GLY A 268 -13.84 26.66 14.72
C GLY A 268 -13.63 27.77 13.69
N GLU A 269 -12.45 27.86 13.06
CA GLU A 269 -12.18 28.83 11.99
C GLU A 269 -13.07 28.55 10.79
N ALA A 270 -13.62 29.62 10.21
CA ALA A 270 -14.53 29.53 9.08
C ALA A 270 -13.85 29.99 7.78
N PHE A 271 -14.15 29.28 6.69
CA PHE A 271 -13.65 29.53 5.35
C PHE A 271 -14.83 29.64 4.38
N ASP A 272 -14.90 30.74 3.63
CA ASP A 272 -15.98 31.00 2.68
C ASP A 272 -15.43 30.90 1.24
N PHE A 273 -16.10 30.14 0.38
CA PHE A 273 -15.71 29.88 -1.00
C PHE A 273 -16.82 30.28 -1.96
N THR A 274 -16.45 30.96 -3.05
CA THR A 274 -17.31 31.25 -4.21
C THR A 274 -16.63 30.85 -5.53
N ASP A 275 -15.36 30.43 -5.46
CA ASP A 275 -14.57 29.92 -6.59
C ASP A 275 -14.36 28.41 -6.44
N PRO A 276 -14.86 27.59 -7.38
CA PRO A 276 -14.69 26.13 -7.36
C PRO A 276 -13.24 25.67 -7.34
N HIS A 277 -12.34 26.35 -8.06
CA HIS A 277 -10.93 25.98 -8.10
C HIS A 277 -10.24 26.29 -6.75
N ALA A 278 -10.50 27.46 -6.17
CA ALA A 278 -9.97 27.79 -4.84
C ALA A 278 -10.43 26.80 -3.77
N LEU A 279 -11.69 26.33 -3.84
CA LEU A 279 -12.20 25.27 -2.97
C LEU A 279 -11.44 23.94 -3.19
N SER A 280 -11.18 23.55 -4.43
CA SER A 280 -10.44 22.33 -4.75
C SER A 280 -9.01 22.37 -4.22
N VAL A 281 -8.32 23.49 -4.40
CA VAL A 281 -6.96 23.71 -3.85
C VAL A 281 -6.98 23.71 -2.32
N PHE A 282 -7.98 24.32 -1.69
CA PHE A 282 -8.13 24.28 -0.23
C PHE A 282 -8.30 22.84 0.29
N LYS A 283 -9.15 22.02 -0.34
CA LYS A 283 -9.30 20.61 0.01
C LYS A 283 -7.97 19.85 -0.11
N TYR A 284 -7.24 20.09 -1.20
CA TYR A 284 -5.90 19.50 -1.40
C TYR A 284 -4.94 19.90 -0.29
N GLN A 285 -4.85 21.19 0.05
CA GLN A 285 -3.95 21.67 1.11
C GLN A 285 -4.29 21.03 2.46
N ARG A 286 -5.57 20.90 2.80
CA ARG A 286 -6.02 20.25 4.03
C ARG A 286 -5.70 18.76 4.05
N TYR A 287 -5.97 18.06 2.95
CA TYR A 287 -5.64 16.65 2.78
C TYR A 287 -4.14 16.41 2.98
N MET A 288 -3.32 17.11 2.21
CA MET A 288 -1.87 16.92 2.25
C MET A 288 -1.26 17.30 3.59
N MET A 289 -1.71 18.39 4.18
CA MET A 289 -1.27 18.79 5.52
C MET A 289 -1.51 17.67 6.53
N ARG A 290 -2.72 17.15 6.62
CA ARG A 290 -3.09 16.09 7.58
C ARG A 290 -2.37 14.78 7.31
N TYR A 291 -2.26 14.40 6.04
CA TYR A 291 -1.51 13.22 5.62
C TYR A 291 -0.03 13.31 6.05
N LEU A 292 0.65 14.40 5.73
CA LEU A 292 2.06 14.57 6.06
C LEU A 292 2.30 14.70 7.58
N GLN A 293 1.36 15.27 8.32
CA GLN A 293 1.39 15.30 9.78
C GLN A 293 1.29 13.90 10.39
N THR A 294 0.47 13.01 9.83
CA THR A 294 0.42 11.60 10.28
C THR A 294 1.69 10.83 9.92
N VAL A 295 2.28 11.09 8.75
CA VAL A 295 3.57 10.53 8.34
C VAL A 295 4.68 10.89 9.35
N GLN A 296 4.65 12.10 9.91
CA GLN A 296 5.66 12.51 10.89
C GLN A 296 5.66 11.63 12.15
N SER A 297 4.48 11.19 12.60
CA SER A 297 4.38 10.25 13.74
C SER A 297 5.01 8.89 13.41
N VAL A 298 4.91 8.45 12.16
CA VAL A 298 5.58 7.23 11.70
C VAL A 298 7.10 7.40 11.73
N ASP A 299 7.60 8.51 11.18
CA ASP A 299 9.05 8.79 11.15
C ASP A 299 9.65 8.82 12.55
N ASP A 300 9.02 9.51 13.50
CA ASP A 300 9.46 9.57 14.90
C ASP A 300 9.52 8.17 15.52
N ASN A 301 8.53 7.34 15.28
CA ASN A 301 8.42 6.00 15.81
C ASN A 301 9.43 5.02 15.17
N VAL A 302 9.72 5.18 13.88
CA VAL A 302 10.84 4.47 13.24
C VAL A 302 12.16 4.88 13.92
N GLY A 303 12.35 6.16 14.23
CA GLY A 303 13.50 6.64 15.00
C GLY A 303 13.67 5.90 16.31
N ARG A 304 12.59 5.76 17.11
CA ARG A 304 12.60 5.03 18.39
C ARG A 304 13.04 3.57 18.24
N LEU A 305 12.56 2.89 17.20
CA LEU A 305 12.95 1.50 16.92
C LEU A 305 14.43 1.39 16.55
N LEU A 306 14.92 2.29 15.68
CA LEU A 306 16.33 2.31 15.29
C LEU A 306 17.25 2.60 16.47
N ASP A 307 16.90 3.59 17.29
CA ASP A 307 17.67 3.98 18.50
C ASP A 307 17.75 2.84 19.51
N TYR A 308 16.64 2.08 19.67
CA TYR A 308 16.64 0.88 20.51
C TYR A 308 17.62 -0.18 20.01
N LEU A 309 17.61 -0.48 18.69
CA LEU A 309 18.54 -1.48 18.12
C LEU A 309 20.01 -1.06 18.31
N ASP A 310 20.30 0.22 18.17
CA ASP A 310 21.65 0.78 18.36
C ASP A 310 22.06 0.73 19.83
N ALA A 311 21.19 1.11 20.78
CA ALA A 311 21.44 1.09 22.22
C ALA A 311 21.67 -0.33 22.77
N GLU A 312 20.91 -1.31 22.26
CA GLU A 312 21.06 -2.72 22.64
C GLU A 312 22.23 -3.44 21.93
N GLY A 313 22.92 -2.75 21.02
CA GLY A 313 24.06 -3.30 20.27
C GLY A 313 23.68 -4.45 19.31
N ILE A 314 22.42 -4.54 18.90
CA ILE A 314 21.92 -5.60 18.00
C ILE A 314 21.72 -5.15 16.55
N ALA A 315 21.92 -3.86 16.26
CA ALA A 315 21.71 -3.28 14.93
C ALA A 315 22.53 -3.98 13.83
N GLN A 316 23.77 -4.42 14.13
CA GLN A 316 24.65 -5.09 13.16
C GLN A 316 24.09 -6.44 12.68
N ASN A 317 23.30 -7.13 13.52
CA ASN A 317 22.71 -8.43 13.20
C ASN A 317 21.19 -8.35 13.04
N THR A 318 20.66 -7.18 12.69
CA THR A 318 19.23 -6.97 12.47
C THR A 318 19.01 -6.41 11.07
N ILE A 319 18.20 -7.10 10.28
CA ILE A 319 17.64 -6.60 9.03
C ILE A 319 16.47 -5.71 9.41
N VAL A 320 16.53 -4.43 9.04
CA VAL A 320 15.43 -3.48 9.20
C VAL A 320 14.88 -3.15 7.84
N ILE A 321 13.59 -3.37 7.63
CA ILE A 321 12.88 -3.03 6.39
C ILE A 321 11.78 -2.04 6.75
N TYR A 322 11.65 -1.00 5.93
CA TYR A 322 10.51 -0.11 5.93
C TYR A 322 9.83 -0.13 4.56
N THR A 323 8.51 -0.29 4.55
CA THR A 323 7.70 -0.27 3.34
C THR A 323 6.27 0.23 3.63
N SER A 324 5.44 0.33 2.61
CA SER A 324 3.98 0.45 2.68
C SER A 324 3.34 -0.80 2.12
N ASP A 325 2.06 -1.02 2.38
CA ASP A 325 1.31 -2.12 1.75
C ASP A 325 0.96 -1.84 0.28
N GLN A 326 0.93 -0.58 -0.16
CA GLN A 326 0.86 -0.13 -1.55
C GLN A 326 1.33 1.33 -1.69
N GLY A 327 1.32 1.86 -2.91
CA GLY A 327 1.46 3.29 -3.17
C GLY A 327 0.18 4.06 -2.85
N PHE A 328 0.20 5.39 -3.07
CA PHE A 328 -0.92 6.26 -2.75
C PHE A 328 -0.86 7.57 -3.55
N PHE A 329 -2.00 8.05 -4.08
CA PHE A 329 -2.08 9.33 -4.77
C PHE A 329 -2.05 10.51 -3.80
N LEU A 330 -1.17 11.45 -4.06
CA LEU A 330 -1.01 12.69 -3.28
C LEU A 330 -1.49 13.93 -4.05
N GLY A 331 -2.57 13.77 -4.81
CA GLY A 331 -3.15 14.81 -5.64
C GLY A 331 -2.78 14.72 -7.12
N GLU A 332 -1.91 13.80 -7.50
CA GLU A 332 -1.67 13.51 -8.92
C GLU A 332 -3.00 13.08 -9.56
N HIS A 333 -3.27 13.53 -10.78
CA HIS A 333 -4.55 13.36 -11.48
C HIS A 333 -5.77 13.92 -10.72
N GLY A 334 -5.56 14.79 -9.73
CA GLY A 334 -6.61 15.25 -8.82
C GLY A 334 -7.13 14.17 -7.88
N TRP A 335 -6.46 13.02 -7.78
CA TRP A 335 -6.87 11.87 -6.99
C TRP A 335 -6.25 11.84 -5.59
N PHE A 336 -6.92 11.15 -4.71
CA PHE A 336 -6.42 10.59 -3.44
C PHE A 336 -6.74 9.09 -3.45
N ASP A 337 -6.27 8.34 -2.42
CA ASP A 337 -6.46 6.89 -2.34
C ASP A 337 -5.48 6.11 -3.27
N LYS A 338 -5.82 4.90 -3.70
CA LYS A 338 -5.00 3.94 -4.44
C LYS A 338 -5.87 3.18 -5.45
N ARG A 339 -5.60 1.93 -5.76
CA ARG A 339 -6.38 0.93 -6.54
C ARG A 339 -5.90 0.77 -7.98
N PHE A 340 -5.66 1.86 -8.70
CA PHE A 340 -5.23 1.81 -10.09
C PHE A 340 -3.76 1.41 -10.24
N MET A 341 -3.45 0.82 -11.40
CA MET A 341 -2.07 0.45 -11.74
C MET A 341 -1.22 1.65 -12.23
N TYR A 342 -1.63 2.88 -11.93
CA TYR A 342 -0.80 4.08 -12.14
C TYR A 342 0.36 4.11 -11.15
N GLU A 343 1.47 4.75 -11.54
CA GLU A 343 2.74 4.62 -10.82
C GLU A 343 2.64 4.99 -9.34
N GLU A 344 1.87 6.03 -9.00
CA GLU A 344 1.70 6.51 -7.62
C GLU A 344 1.03 5.49 -6.70
N SER A 345 0.12 4.71 -7.24
CA SER A 345 -0.59 3.64 -6.53
C SER A 345 0.16 2.31 -6.59
N LEU A 346 0.87 2.04 -7.69
CA LEU A 346 1.61 0.81 -7.93
C LEU A 346 2.94 0.76 -7.16
N GLN A 347 3.67 1.89 -7.08
CA GLN A 347 4.99 1.97 -6.46
C GLN A 347 4.89 2.01 -4.94
N MET A 348 5.48 1.01 -4.29
CA MET A 348 5.67 0.97 -2.84
C MET A 348 7.01 1.60 -2.47
N PRO A 349 7.11 2.37 -1.37
CA PRO A 349 8.42 2.65 -0.80
C PRO A 349 9.06 1.34 -0.30
N PHE A 350 10.36 1.18 -0.50
CA PHE A 350 11.11 0.08 0.09
C PHE A 350 12.50 0.54 0.49
N LEU A 351 12.75 0.57 1.79
CA LEU A 351 14.02 0.91 2.41
C LEU A 351 14.49 -0.29 3.23
N ILE A 352 15.77 -0.63 3.13
CA ILE A 352 16.33 -1.75 3.89
C ILE A 352 17.71 -1.40 4.43
N ARG A 353 17.97 -1.76 5.69
CA ARG A 353 19.28 -1.69 6.33
C ARG A 353 19.67 -3.06 6.87
N TYR A 354 20.83 -3.56 6.47
CA TYR A 354 21.46 -4.74 7.06
C TYR A 354 22.98 -4.59 6.98
N PRO A 355 23.65 -4.04 8.02
CA PRO A 355 25.07 -3.72 7.95
C PRO A 355 26.00 -4.89 7.65
N ALA A 356 25.57 -6.14 7.94
CA ALA A 356 26.36 -7.34 7.69
C ALA A 356 26.33 -7.82 6.22
N GLY A 357 25.38 -7.33 5.38
CA GLY A 357 25.20 -7.86 4.02
C GLY A 357 24.83 -6.84 2.96
N ILE A 358 24.37 -5.64 3.32
CA ILE A 358 23.88 -4.63 2.37
C ILE A 358 24.78 -3.39 2.45
N ALA A 359 25.25 -2.92 1.29
CA ALA A 359 26.11 -1.74 1.20
C ALA A 359 25.32 -0.45 1.52
N LYS A 360 25.95 0.44 2.30
CA LYS A 360 25.36 1.71 2.74
C LYS A 360 25.18 2.70 1.60
N GLY A 361 24.05 3.44 1.63
CA GLY A 361 23.75 4.55 0.73
C GLY A 361 23.58 4.13 -0.73
N THR A 362 23.22 2.87 -0.95
CA THR A 362 22.98 2.34 -2.30
C THR A 362 21.51 2.48 -2.72
N ARG A 363 21.28 2.37 -4.02
CA ARG A 363 19.94 2.30 -4.61
C ARG A 363 19.92 1.30 -5.75
N SER A 364 18.73 0.76 -6.02
CA SER A 364 18.52 -0.13 -7.16
C SER A 364 17.22 0.24 -7.87
N ASP A 365 17.23 0.16 -9.19
CA ASP A 365 16.10 0.29 -10.10
C ASP A 365 15.66 -1.06 -10.68
N LEU A 366 16.20 -2.16 -10.20
CA LEU A 366 15.71 -3.50 -10.52
C LEU A 366 14.32 -3.70 -9.92
N ILE A 367 13.46 -4.37 -10.68
CA ILE A 367 12.08 -4.60 -10.29
C ILE A 367 12.00 -5.63 -9.16
N ALA A 368 11.26 -5.29 -8.11
CA ALA A 368 10.86 -6.17 -7.02
C ALA A 368 9.36 -6.03 -6.76
N THR A 369 8.75 -7.04 -6.18
CA THR A 369 7.31 -7.02 -5.86
C THR A 369 7.06 -7.51 -4.43
N ASN A 370 5.90 -7.19 -3.87
CA ASN A 370 5.58 -7.55 -2.49
C ASN A 370 5.46 -9.07 -2.24
N VAL A 371 5.25 -9.90 -3.28
CA VAL A 371 5.30 -11.37 -3.14
C VAL A 371 6.73 -11.88 -2.90
N ASP A 372 7.77 -11.08 -3.16
CA ASP A 372 9.17 -11.41 -3.00
C ASP A 372 9.65 -11.26 -1.54
N PHE A 373 8.85 -10.63 -0.68
CA PHE A 373 9.26 -10.34 0.71
C PHE A 373 9.39 -11.61 1.54
N ALA A 374 8.37 -12.47 1.55
CA ALA A 374 8.41 -13.72 2.30
C ALA A 374 9.57 -14.65 1.90
N PRO A 375 9.82 -14.93 0.59
CA PRO A 375 11.01 -15.66 0.15
C PRO A 375 12.32 -15.01 0.63
N THR A 376 12.40 -13.69 0.63
CA THR A 376 13.60 -12.94 1.07
C THR A 376 13.87 -13.15 2.57
N PHE A 377 12.83 -13.08 3.41
CA PHE A 377 12.99 -13.33 4.85
C PHE A 377 13.50 -14.74 5.12
N LEU A 378 12.96 -15.74 4.40
CA LEU A 378 13.39 -17.13 4.53
C LEU A 378 14.85 -17.33 4.10
N ASP A 379 15.27 -16.74 2.99
CA ASP A 379 16.63 -16.84 2.49
C ASP A 379 17.64 -16.22 3.46
N TYR A 380 17.38 -15.01 3.99
CA TYR A 380 18.23 -14.43 5.03
C TYR A 380 18.25 -15.24 6.33
N ALA A 381 17.19 -15.96 6.64
CA ALA A 381 17.16 -16.93 7.75
C ALA A 381 17.92 -18.22 7.44
N GLY A 382 18.45 -18.40 6.22
CA GLY A 382 19.13 -19.61 5.76
C GLY A 382 18.19 -20.79 5.58
N LEU A 383 16.93 -20.52 5.22
CA LEU A 383 15.91 -21.53 4.97
C LEU A 383 15.67 -21.68 3.46
N THR A 384 15.32 -22.90 3.05
CA THR A 384 14.87 -23.13 1.68
C THR A 384 13.51 -22.47 1.47
N VAL A 385 13.37 -21.70 0.40
CA VAL A 385 12.08 -21.11 -0.02
C VAL A 385 11.15 -22.25 -0.47
N PRO A 386 9.97 -22.40 0.13
CA PRO A 386 9.00 -23.44 -0.27
C PRO A 386 8.52 -23.24 -1.71
N SER A 387 8.28 -24.34 -2.42
CA SER A 387 7.88 -24.31 -3.84
C SER A 387 6.49 -23.72 -4.11
N TYR A 388 5.65 -23.59 -3.09
CA TYR A 388 4.35 -22.94 -3.22
C TYR A 388 4.46 -21.39 -3.29
N MET A 389 5.55 -20.82 -2.78
CA MET A 389 5.80 -19.37 -2.89
C MET A 389 6.15 -19.03 -4.34
N GLN A 390 5.44 -18.05 -4.88
CA GLN A 390 5.61 -17.61 -6.27
C GLN A 390 6.60 -16.45 -6.41
N GLY A 391 6.87 -15.73 -5.30
CA GLY A 391 7.91 -14.69 -5.26
C GLY A 391 9.32 -15.27 -5.31
N LYS A 392 10.29 -14.42 -5.65
CA LYS A 392 11.73 -14.73 -5.64
C LYS A 392 12.42 -14.02 -4.50
N THR A 393 13.50 -14.58 -3.98
CA THR A 393 14.32 -13.88 -2.98
C THR A 393 14.95 -12.63 -3.59
N MET A 394 14.82 -11.49 -2.93
CA MET A 394 15.48 -10.23 -3.31
C MET A 394 16.95 -10.18 -2.86
N ARG A 395 17.45 -11.18 -2.14
CA ARG A 395 18.80 -11.16 -1.59
C ARG A 395 19.90 -10.88 -2.63
N PRO A 396 19.89 -11.47 -3.86
CA PRO A 396 20.88 -11.13 -4.89
C PRO A 396 20.83 -9.65 -5.31
N LEU A 397 19.63 -9.05 -5.40
CA LEU A 397 19.46 -7.62 -5.67
C LEU A 397 20.04 -6.78 -4.52
N LEU A 398 19.67 -7.12 -3.30
CA LEU A 398 20.03 -6.37 -2.09
C LEU A 398 21.52 -6.44 -1.76
N GLU A 399 22.19 -7.54 -2.11
CA GLU A 399 23.64 -7.73 -1.95
C GLU A 399 24.44 -7.34 -3.22
N GLY A 400 23.78 -6.79 -4.26
CA GLY A 400 24.42 -6.31 -5.49
C GLY A 400 24.97 -7.42 -6.37
N THR A 401 24.44 -8.63 -6.27
CA THR A 401 24.87 -9.82 -7.04
C THR A 401 23.84 -10.32 -8.04
N ALA A 402 22.73 -9.59 -8.24
CA ALA A 402 21.70 -9.93 -9.21
C ALA A 402 22.28 -10.02 -10.62
N GLY A 403 21.97 -11.12 -11.31
CA GLY A 403 22.41 -11.38 -12.69
C GLY A 403 21.39 -10.96 -13.74
N GLY A 404 21.68 -11.25 -15.01
CA GLY A 404 20.82 -10.91 -16.15
C GLY A 404 19.52 -11.71 -16.25
N ASP A 405 19.30 -12.66 -15.35
CA ASP A 405 18.07 -13.46 -15.17
C ASP A 405 17.12 -12.87 -14.10
N TRP A 406 17.41 -11.64 -13.65
CA TRP A 406 16.52 -10.92 -12.72
C TRP A 406 15.17 -10.62 -13.41
N PRO A 407 14.03 -10.70 -12.68
CA PRO A 407 12.73 -10.37 -13.25
C PRO A 407 12.70 -9.00 -13.91
N ASP A 408 12.19 -8.93 -15.13
CA ASP A 408 12.12 -7.71 -15.94
C ASP A 408 10.73 -7.07 -15.96
N VAL A 409 9.72 -7.72 -15.35
CA VAL A 409 8.35 -7.21 -15.23
C VAL A 409 7.79 -7.42 -13.83
N ALA A 410 6.99 -6.44 -13.37
CA ALA A 410 6.05 -6.57 -12.27
C ALA A 410 4.65 -6.84 -12.83
N TYR A 411 3.94 -7.80 -12.24
CA TYR A 411 2.53 -8.10 -12.53
C TYR A 411 1.67 -7.53 -11.42
N HIS A 412 0.56 -6.90 -11.82
CA HIS A 412 -0.46 -6.35 -10.92
C HIS A 412 -1.85 -6.81 -11.36
N ARG A 413 -2.76 -7.07 -10.40
CA ARG A 413 -4.16 -7.34 -10.69
C ARG A 413 -5.06 -6.83 -9.57
N TYR A 414 -6.01 -5.96 -9.91
CA TYR A 414 -7.08 -5.46 -9.06
C TYR A 414 -8.39 -6.15 -9.40
N TRP A 415 -9.07 -6.72 -8.38
CA TRP A 415 -10.23 -7.61 -8.57
C TRP A 415 -11.56 -6.97 -8.17
N MET A 416 -11.55 -5.95 -7.32
CA MET A 416 -12.75 -5.39 -6.69
C MET A 416 -13.45 -4.38 -7.62
N HIS A 417 -14.04 -4.89 -8.72
CA HIS A 417 -14.68 -4.07 -9.75
C HIS A 417 -15.79 -3.20 -9.17
N LYS A 418 -15.75 -1.89 -9.46
CA LYS A 418 -16.78 -0.90 -9.08
C LYS A 418 -17.15 -0.99 -7.60
N ASP A 419 -16.14 -1.06 -6.73
CA ASP A 419 -16.38 -1.01 -5.30
C ASP A 419 -17.27 0.19 -4.93
N GLU A 420 -18.07 0.05 -3.87
CA GLU A 420 -19.11 1.01 -3.50
C GLU A 420 -18.58 2.43 -3.30
N TYR A 421 -17.39 2.56 -2.70
CA TYR A 421 -16.85 3.85 -2.28
C TYR A 421 -16.07 4.56 -3.38
N HIS A 422 -15.27 3.81 -4.17
CA HIS A 422 -14.30 4.39 -5.12
C HIS A 422 -14.66 4.17 -6.57
N ASN A 423 -15.61 3.26 -6.86
CA ASN A 423 -16.01 2.90 -8.22
C ASN A 423 -14.79 2.60 -9.12
N ALA A 424 -13.77 1.96 -8.56
CA ALA A 424 -12.59 1.57 -9.28
C ALA A 424 -12.86 0.34 -10.16
N PHE A 425 -12.39 0.35 -11.40
CA PHE A 425 -12.64 -0.75 -12.33
C PHE A 425 -11.57 -1.83 -12.21
N ALA A 426 -11.99 -3.08 -12.39
CA ALA A 426 -11.09 -4.23 -12.35
C ALA A 426 -10.15 -4.25 -13.55
N HIS A 427 -8.88 -4.53 -13.28
CA HIS A 427 -7.82 -4.51 -14.29
C HIS A 427 -6.63 -5.37 -13.86
N TYR A 428 -5.79 -5.69 -14.82
CA TYR A 428 -4.45 -6.24 -14.57
C TYR A 428 -3.48 -5.76 -15.64
N GLY A 429 -2.20 -5.98 -15.40
CA GLY A 429 -1.19 -5.58 -16.34
C GLY A 429 0.23 -5.91 -15.91
N VAL A 430 1.17 -5.47 -16.71
CA VAL A 430 2.60 -5.56 -16.43
C VAL A 430 3.29 -4.21 -16.57
N ARG A 431 4.31 -4.01 -15.73
CA ARG A 431 5.22 -2.87 -15.74
C ARG A 431 6.64 -3.41 -15.93
N ASP A 432 7.31 -3.07 -17.04
CA ASP A 432 8.74 -3.35 -17.21
C ASP A 432 9.60 -2.12 -16.84
N ALA A 433 10.84 -2.05 -17.27
CA ALA A 433 11.71 -0.93 -16.93
C ALA A 433 11.23 0.42 -17.50
N ARG A 434 10.47 0.43 -18.60
CA ARG A 434 10.04 1.64 -19.31
C ARG A 434 8.54 1.69 -19.59
N TYR A 435 7.94 0.58 -19.98
CA TYR A 435 6.56 0.55 -20.45
C TYR A 435 5.62 -0.09 -19.43
N LYS A 436 4.37 0.33 -19.45
CA LYS A 436 3.27 -0.23 -18.67
C LYS A 436 2.11 -0.57 -19.60
N LEU A 437 1.62 -1.81 -19.53
CA LEU A 437 0.44 -2.26 -20.24
C LEU A 437 -0.62 -2.66 -19.24
N ILE A 438 -1.83 -2.09 -19.36
CA ILE A 438 -2.97 -2.34 -18.49
C ILE A 438 -4.13 -2.84 -19.34
N TYR A 439 -4.78 -3.92 -18.90
CA TYR A 439 -6.06 -4.40 -19.41
C TYR A 439 -7.15 -4.19 -18.38
N TRP A 440 -8.08 -3.32 -18.69
CA TRP A 440 -9.30 -3.09 -17.93
C TRP A 440 -10.33 -4.12 -18.38
N TYR A 441 -10.46 -5.23 -17.63
CA TYR A 441 -11.40 -6.29 -18.02
C TYR A 441 -12.85 -5.99 -17.59
N ASN A 442 -13.05 -5.02 -16.70
CA ASN A 442 -14.33 -4.42 -16.34
C ASN A 442 -15.42 -5.45 -15.94
N ASP A 443 -15.01 -6.54 -15.28
CA ASP A 443 -15.88 -7.64 -14.87
C ASP A 443 -15.68 -7.94 -13.38
N PRO A 444 -16.77 -8.08 -12.58
CA PRO A 444 -16.68 -8.43 -11.16
C PRO A 444 -16.19 -9.86 -10.91
N LEU A 445 -16.20 -10.75 -11.88
CA LEU A 445 -15.82 -12.16 -11.77
C LEU A 445 -16.42 -12.87 -10.54
N GLY A 446 -17.58 -12.40 -10.05
CA GLY A 446 -18.24 -12.93 -8.86
C GLY A 446 -17.47 -12.69 -7.55
N GLN A 447 -16.50 -11.76 -7.53
CA GLN A 447 -15.71 -11.47 -6.34
C GLN A 447 -16.53 -10.74 -5.27
N PRO A 448 -16.35 -11.06 -3.97
CA PRO A 448 -16.97 -10.31 -2.88
C PRO A 448 -16.62 -8.82 -2.95
N GLY A 449 -17.58 -7.93 -2.70
CA GLY A 449 -17.40 -6.47 -2.75
C GLY A 449 -17.25 -5.88 -4.15
N ALA A 450 -17.25 -6.70 -5.20
CA ALA A 450 -17.30 -6.24 -6.59
C ALA A 450 -18.75 -6.12 -7.09
N ASN A 451 -19.01 -5.11 -7.92
CA ASN A 451 -20.33 -4.83 -8.45
C ASN A 451 -20.36 -4.97 -9.98
N PRO A 452 -21.50 -5.34 -10.58
CA PRO A 452 -21.63 -5.46 -12.02
C PRO A 452 -21.50 -4.11 -12.73
N GLY A 453 -21.07 -4.16 -13.99
CA GLY A 453 -20.99 -3.04 -14.92
C GLY A 453 -21.19 -3.52 -16.35
N ASP A 454 -21.46 -2.58 -17.26
CA ASP A 454 -21.66 -2.85 -18.69
C ASP A 454 -20.53 -2.20 -19.53
N GLU A 455 -19.46 -1.73 -18.88
CA GLU A 455 -18.35 -1.09 -19.57
C GLU A 455 -17.55 -2.13 -20.37
N PRO A 456 -17.26 -1.86 -21.66
CA PRO A 456 -16.44 -2.75 -22.46
C PRO A 456 -15.01 -2.80 -21.91
N PRO A 457 -14.28 -3.89 -22.14
CA PRO A 457 -12.87 -3.93 -21.79
C PRO A 457 -12.04 -2.95 -22.64
N GLU A 458 -10.98 -2.40 -22.05
CA GLU A 458 -10.12 -1.39 -22.65
C GLU A 458 -8.64 -1.71 -22.39
N TRP A 459 -7.76 -1.17 -23.25
CA TRP A 459 -6.32 -1.24 -23.05
C TRP A 459 -5.72 0.14 -22.80
N GLU A 460 -4.70 0.20 -21.93
CA GLU A 460 -3.82 1.34 -21.81
C GLU A 460 -2.36 0.88 -21.96
N LEU A 461 -1.59 1.66 -22.71
CA LEU A 461 -0.14 1.50 -22.86
C LEU A 461 0.53 2.85 -22.59
N PHE A 462 1.45 2.87 -21.64
CA PHE A 462 2.21 4.07 -21.29
C PHE A 462 3.71 3.89 -21.50
N ASP A 463 4.38 4.94 -22.01
CA ASP A 463 5.84 5.08 -22.02
C ASP A 463 6.24 5.91 -20.77
N CYS A 464 6.49 5.26 -19.66
CA CYS A 464 6.69 5.93 -18.38
C CYS A 464 8.01 6.74 -18.28
N ASP A 465 8.92 6.60 -19.25
CA ASP A 465 10.10 7.47 -19.35
C ASP A 465 9.78 8.79 -20.07
N ALA A 466 8.95 8.74 -21.12
CA ALA A 466 8.57 9.91 -21.89
C ALA A 466 7.33 10.62 -21.29
N ASP A 467 6.48 9.89 -20.58
CA ASP A 467 5.23 10.31 -19.96
C ASP A 467 5.16 9.76 -18.52
N PRO A 468 5.95 10.30 -17.60
CA PRO A 468 6.03 9.80 -16.22
C PRO A 468 4.75 9.98 -15.42
N PHE A 469 3.80 10.78 -15.91
CA PHE A 469 2.48 10.98 -15.30
C PHE A 469 1.37 10.20 -16.00
N GLU A 470 1.69 9.34 -16.97
CA GLU A 470 0.74 8.45 -17.62
C GLU A 470 -0.50 9.16 -18.19
N LEU A 471 -0.26 10.33 -18.81
CA LEU A 471 -1.32 11.18 -19.39
C LEU A 471 -1.74 10.74 -20.79
N HIS A 472 -0.92 9.96 -21.49
CA HIS A 472 -1.10 9.66 -22.90
C HIS A 472 -1.14 8.16 -23.17
N ASN A 473 -2.35 7.58 -23.17
CA ASN A 473 -2.54 6.20 -23.61
C ASN A 473 -2.12 6.00 -25.07
N ARG A 474 -1.21 5.04 -25.32
CA ARG A 474 -0.66 4.69 -26.61
C ARG A 474 -1.16 3.35 -27.17
N ALA A 475 -2.13 2.73 -26.53
CA ALA A 475 -2.62 1.41 -26.93
C ALA A 475 -3.11 1.37 -28.40
N ASP A 476 -3.77 2.43 -28.84
CA ASP A 476 -4.30 2.57 -30.21
C ASP A 476 -3.38 3.37 -31.15
N ASP A 477 -2.19 3.77 -30.71
CA ASP A 477 -1.24 4.50 -31.55
C ASP A 477 -0.46 3.53 -32.45
N PRO A 478 -0.60 3.63 -33.80
CA PRO A 478 0.10 2.73 -34.73
C PRO A 478 1.63 2.74 -34.57
N ALA A 479 2.21 3.85 -34.09
CA ALA A 479 3.65 3.95 -33.85
C ALA A 479 4.10 3.07 -32.67
N PHE A 480 3.21 2.69 -31.77
CA PHE A 480 3.46 1.84 -30.62
C PHE A 480 3.04 0.38 -30.80
N SER A 481 2.53 -0.02 -31.97
CA SER A 481 2.02 -1.38 -32.20
C SER A 481 3.03 -2.49 -31.87
N ALA A 482 4.30 -2.29 -32.19
CA ALA A 482 5.35 -3.27 -31.89
C ALA A 482 5.62 -3.36 -30.37
N ILE A 483 5.59 -2.23 -29.66
CA ILE A 483 5.75 -2.15 -28.21
C ILE A 483 4.55 -2.81 -27.52
N PHE A 484 3.34 -2.53 -28.00
CA PHE A 484 2.12 -3.18 -27.49
C PHE A 484 2.22 -4.70 -27.59
N ALA A 485 2.63 -5.22 -28.76
CA ALA A 485 2.78 -6.67 -28.97
C ALA A 485 3.87 -7.28 -28.05
N GLU A 486 4.98 -6.57 -27.82
CA GLU A 486 6.02 -6.99 -26.88
C GLU A 486 5.49 -7.05 -25.44
N MET A 487 4.80 -5.99 -24.98
CA MET A 487 4.27 -5.91 -23.63
C MET A 487 3.14 -6.94 -23.40
N LEU A 488 2.32 -7.19 -24.42
CA LEU A 488 1.30 -8.27 -24.37
C LEU A 488 1.96 -9.64 -24.22
N ALA A 489 3.03 -9.91 -24.97
CA ALA A 489 3.78 -11.17 -24.84
C ALA A 489 4.41 -11.32 -23.44
N LYS A 490 4.90 -10.23 -22.84
CA LYS A 490 5.41 -10.23 -21.45
C LYS A 490 4.27 -10.51 -20.45
N LEU A 491 3.10 -9.90 -20.66
CA LEU A 491 1.91 -10.14 -19.83
C LEU A 491 1.48 -11.62 -19.90
N ASP A 492 1.31 -12.17 -21.09
CA ASP A 492 0.92 -13.57 -21.30
C ASP A 492 1.94 -14.54 -20.67
N ALA A 493 3.23 -14.28 -20.87
CA ALA A 493 4.29 -15.10 -20.30
C ALA A 493 4.26 -15.06 -18.75
N LYS A 494 4.05 -13.88 -18.17
CA LYS A 494 3.98 -13.73 -16.71
C LYS A 494 2.73 -14.39 -16.12
N MET A 495 1.57 -14.22 -16.74
CA MET A 495 0.33 -14.89 -16.30
C MET A 495 0.47 -16.42 -16.39
N ALA A 496 1.07 -16.93 -17.46
CA ALA A 496 1.35 -18.37 -17.59
C ALA A 496 2.35 -18.87 -16.52
N GLU A 497 3.38 -18.09 -16.20
CA GLU A 497 4.37 -18.41 -15.16
C GLU A 497 3.71 -18.56 -13.78
N ILE A 498 2.83 -17.61 -13.42
CA ILE A 498 2.20 -17.56 -12.09
C ILE A 498 0.91 -18.37 -12.01
N GLY A 499 0.40 -18.89 -13.14
CA GLY A 499 -0.84 -19.67 -13.21
C GLY A 499 -2.11 -18.85 -13.09
N ASP A 500 -2.07 -17.55 -13.44
CA ASP A 500 -3.28 -16.72 -13.53
C ASP A 500 -3.93 -16.88 -14.91
N LEU A 501 -5.24 -16.62 -14.99
CA LEU A 501 -6.01 -16.79 -16.23
C LEU A 501 -6.26 -15.43 -16.89
N PRO A 502 -5.92 -15.27 -18.17
CA PRO A 502 -6.11 -14.01 -18.88
C PRO A 502 -7.54 -13.84 -19.41
N GLU A 503 -8.30 -12.85 -18.94
CA GLU A 503 -9.63 -12.49 -19.46
C GLU A 503 -9.57 -11.90 -20.87
N HIS A 504 -8.41 -11.40 -21.32
CA HIS A 504 -8.22 -10.91 -22.69
C HIS A 504 -8.01 -12.03 -23.73
N ALA A 505 -7.80 -13.27 -23.28
CA ALA A 505 -7.62 -14.41 -24.18
C ALA A 505 -8.95 -14.91 -24.77
N SER A 506 -8.89 -15.55 -25.95
CA SER A 506 -10.04 -16.20 -26.51
C SER A 506 -10.52 -17.36 -25.61
N ALA A 507 -11.82 -17.70 -25.69
CA ALA A 507 -12.41 -18.81 -24.94
C ALA A 507 -11.63 -20.13 -25.13
N GLU A 508 -11.13 -20.39 -26.34
CA GLU A 508 -10.33 -21.58 -26.67
C GLU A 508 -8.98 -21.61 -25.90
N VAL A 509 -8.32 -20.45 -25.74
CA VAL A 509 -7.08 -20.32 -24.96
C VAL A 509 -7.37 -20.51 -23.47
N LEU A 510 -8.46 -19.93 -22.97
CA LEU A 510 -8.88 -20.09 -21.57
C LEU A 510 -9.20 -21.54 -21.24
N GLU A 511 -9.93 -22.27 -22.07
CA GLU A 511 -10.21 -23.70 -21.89
C GLU A 511 -8.94 -24.54 -21.86
N ARG A 512 -7.97 -24.24 -22.73
CA ARG A 512 -6.68 -24.94 -22.77
C ARG A 512 -5.81 -24.68 -21.53
N LEU A 513 -5.84 -23.46 -21.03
CA LEU A 513 -5.11 -23.10 -19.81
C LEU A 513 -5.76 -23.71 -18.55
N ALA A 514 -7.09 -23.66 -18.46
CA ALA A 514 -7.84 -24.27 -17.37
C ALA A 514 -7.63 -25.79 -17.29
N SER A 515 -7.58 -26.46 -18.46
CA SER A 515 -7.30 -27.89 -18.52
C SER A 515 -5.87 -28.27 -18.06
N ARG A 516 -4.89 -27.39 -18.24
CA ARG A 516 -3.52 -27.59 -17.74
C ARG A 516 -3.41 -27.39 -16.23
N ALA A 517 -4.11 -26.38 -15.69
CA ALA A 517 -4.13 -26.11 -14.25
C ALA A 517 -4.83 -27.23 -13.45
N ALA A 518 -5.77 -27.96 -14.06
CA ALA A 518 -6.46 -29.09 -13.44
C ALA A 518 -5.60 -30.39 -13.38
N VAL A 519 -4.46 -30.42 -14.06
CA VAL A 519 -3.55 -31.58 -14.16
C VAL A 519 -2.25 -31.37 -13.35
N ALA A 520 -1.99 -30.18 -12.88
CA ALA A 520 -0.85 -29.81 -12.03
C ALA A 520 -1.28 -29.80 -10.55
#